data_2c32ac8633921aa3e48a172fcb2163ef
#
_entry.id   2c32ac8633921aa3e48a172fcb2163ef
#
_cell.length_a   1.000
_cell.length_b   1.000
_cell.length_c   1.000
_cell.angle_alpha   90.00
_cell.angle_beta   90.00
_cell.angle_gamma   90.00
#
_symmetry.space_group_name_H-M   'P 1'
#
loop_
_entity.id
_entity.type
_entity.pdbx_description
1 polymer ?
#
loop_
_entity_poly.entity_id
_entity_poly.type
_entity_poly.pdbx_seq_one_letter_code
_entity_poly.pdbx_strand_id
1 'polypeptide(L)'
;QKLPFSDNYADALTIAFGIRNVTDRKSALKQFFRVLKPGGRMFVLEFSTPKDNNLRKIYDSYSFSFIPKIGSFVAGDSDSYQYLVESIRKFPKQNEFSKMITESGFSNVSHRDFSGGIATLYWGWKI
;
A
#
# COMPACT_ATOMS: atom_id res chain seq x y z
N GLN A 1 -14.74 7.96 -4.71
CA GLN A 1 -15.63 7.43 -3.68
C GLN A 1 -15.50 8.18 -2.37
N LYS A 2 -16.60 8.40 -1.74
CA LYS A 2 -16.62 9.05 -0.44
C LYS A 2 -16.85 8.01 0.64
N LEU A 3 -16.01 8.02 1.67
CA LEU A 3 -16.18 7.12 2.82
C LEU A 3 -17.46 7.49 3.59
N PRO A 4 -18.21 6.47 4.08
CA PRO A 4 -19.48 6.70 4.77
C PRO A 4 -19.31 7.14 6.22
N PHE A 5 -18.25 7.88 6.53
CA PHE A 5 -17.95 8.38 7.86
C PHE A 5 -17.92 9.90 7.86
N SER A 6 -18.29 10.49 8.96
CA SER A 6 -18.26 11.94 9.13
C SER A 6 -16.81 12.45 9.21
N ASP A 7 -16.65 13.75 9.01
CA ASP A 7 -15.37 14.41 9.23
C ASP A 7 -14.93 14.20 10.69
N ASN A 8 -13.62 14.04 10.89
CA ASN A 8 -13.04 13.95 12.23
C ASN A 8 -13.68 12.85 13.09
N TYR A 9 -13.90 11.68 12.49
CA TYR A 9 -14.57 10.55 13.13
C TYR A 9 -13.59 9.63 13.84
N ALA A 10 -12.46 9.32 13.22
CA ALA A 10 -11.58 8.24 13.64
C ALA A 10 -10.30 8.76 14.29
N ASP A 11 -9.82 8.03 15.29
CA ASP A 11 -8.53 8.32 15.95
C ASP A 11 -7.35 7.74 15.14
N ALA A 12 -7.59 6.64 14.44
CA ALA A 12 -6.58 6.00 13.59
C ALA A 12 -7.26 5.33 12.42
N LEU A 13 -6.53 5.22 11.31
CA LEU A 13 -6.97 4.52 10.12
C LEU A 13 -5.86 3.62 9.64
N THR A 14 -6.18 2.37 9.37
CA THR A 14 -5.23 1.41 8.83
C THR A 14 -5.78 0.80 7.56
N ILE A 15 -4.89 0.59 6.59
CA ILE A 15 -5.22 -0.14 5.39
C ILE A 15 -4.03 -1.05 5.04
N ALA A 16 -4.31 -2.31 4.79
CA ALA A 16 -3.28 -3.30 4.49
C ALA A 16 -3.60 -4.00 3.18
N PHE A 17 -2.66 -3.94 2.25
CA PHE A 17 -2.69 -4.66 0.97
C PHE A 17 -3.93 -4.35 0.12
N GLY A 18 -4.46 -3.12 0.23
CA GLY A 18 -5.66 -2.73 -0.48
C GLY A 18 -5.54 -1.47 -1.33
N ILE A 19 -4.68 -0.53 -0.92
CA ILE A 19 -4.60 0.77 -1.60
C ILE A 19 -4.10 0.66 -3.04
N ARG A 20 -3.31 -0.36 -3.37
CA ARG A 20 -2.81 -0.57 -4.73
C ARG A 20 -3.95 -0.80 -5.73
N ASN A 21 -5.08 -1.30 -5.26
CA ASN A 21 -6.26 -1.58 -6.09
C ASN A 21 -7.17 -0.37 -6.26
N VAL A 22 -6.90 0.74 -5.58
CA VAL A 22 -7.71 1.95 -5.68
C VAL A 22 -7.26 2.74 -6.91
N THR A 23 -8.21 3.03 -7.81
CA THR A 23 -7.93 3.73 -9.07
C THR A 23 -7.50 5.16 -8.82
N ASP A 24 -8.23 5.89 -7.96
CA ASP A 24 -7.92 7.28 -7.62
C ASP A 24 -7.37 7.34 -6.18
N ARG A 25 -6.08 7.10 -6.05
CA ARG A 25 -5.40 7.08 -4.74
C ARG A 25 -5.38 8.45 -4.08
N LYS A 26 -5.26 9.52 -4.85
CA LYS A 26 -5.25 10.87 -4.30
C LYS A 26 -6.58 11.21 -3.63
N SER A 27 -7.69 10.87 -4.27
CA SER A 27 -9.01 11.05 -3.68
C SER A 27 -9.19 10.19 -2.43
N ALA A 28 -8.72 8.94 -2.47
CA ALA A 28 -8.78 8.06 -1.31
C ALA A 28 -8.00 8.63 -0.13
N LEU A 29 -6.78 9.12 -0.35
CA LEU A 29 -5.96 9.72 0.71
C LEU A 29 -6.61 10.96 1.30
N LYS A 30 -7.28 11.78 0.49
CA LYS A 30 -8.03 12.94 0.97
C LYS A 30 -9.21 12.53 1.84
N GLN A 31 -9.91 11.45 1.47
CA GLN A 31 -10.99 10.91 2.30
C GLN A 31 -10.47 10.38 3.62
N PHE A 32 -9.35 9.70 3.62
CA PHE A 32 -8.71 9.22 4.86
C PHE A 32 -8.36 10.40 5.77
N PHE A 33 -7.79 11.45 5.20
CA PHE A 33 -7.47 12.66 5.95
C PHE A 33 -8.72 13.31 6.55
N ARG A 34 -9.78 13.40 5.76
CA ARG A 34 -11.05 13.99 6.21
C ARG A 34 -11.62 13.25 7.42
N VAL A 35 -11.61 11.92 7.37
CA VAL A 35 -12.23 11.06 8.39
C VAL A 35 -11.44 11.04 9.69
N LEU A 36 -10.15 11.28 9.64
CA LEU A 36 -9.31 11.30 10.85
C LEU A 36 -9.54 12.55 11.67
N LYS A 37 -9.54 12.39 12.99
CA LYS A 37 -9.52 13.52 13.93
C LYS A 37 -8.16 14.22 13.88
N PRO A 38 -8.10 15.52 14.21
CA PRO A 38 -6.81 16.18 14.45
C PRO A 38 -6.00 15.40 15.50
N GLY A 39 -4.74 15.14 15.19
CA GLY A 39 -3.88 14.27 16.00
C GLY A 39 -3.97 12.80 15.66
N GLY A 40 -4.91 12.42 14.78
CA GLY A 40 -5.06 11.04 14.33
C GLY A 40 -3.95 10.61 13.39
N ARG A 41 -3.77 9.31 13.25
CA ARG A 41 -2.72 8.71 12.45
C ARG A 41 -3.27 7.76 11.41
N MET A 42 -2.60 7.75 10.26
CA MET A 42 -2.88 6.77 9.20
C MET A 42 -1.69 5.84 9.05
N PHE A 43 -1.98 4.56 8.88
CA PHE A 43 -0.98 3.55 8.54
C PHE A 43 -1.41 2.82 7.27
N VAL A 44 -0.51 2.72 6.31
CA VAL A 44 -0.73 1.97 5.07
C VAL A 44 0.37 0.94 4.94
N LEU A 45 -0.01 -0.33 4.90
CA LEU A 45 0.91 -1.42 4.62
C LEU A 45 0.62 -1.93 3.22
N GLU A 46 1.63 -1.96 2.36
CA GLU A 46 1.46 -2.40 0.99
C GLU A 46 2.68 -3.16 0.49
N PHE A 47 2.45 -4.03 -0.48
CA PHE A 47 3.54 -4.70 -1.18
C PHE A 47 4.33 -3.71 -2.01
N SER A 48 5.63 -3.94 -2.08
CA SER A 48 6.56 -3.11 -2.85
C SER A 48 7.54 -4.00 -3.61
N THR A 49 8.27 -3.39 -4.55
CA THR A 49 9.30 -4.10 -5.30
C THR A 49 10.64 -3.86 -4.62
N PRO A 50 11.42 -4.92 -4.30
CA PRO A 50 12.74 -4.76 -3.71
C PRO A 50 13.66 -3.93 -4.60
N LYS A 51 14.49 -3.08 -3.99
CA LYS A 51 15.43 -2.21 -4.70
C LYS A 51 16.70 -2.95 -5.11
N ASP A 52 17.13 -3.94 -4.33
CA ASP A 52 18.34 -4.71 -4.57
C ASP A 52 18.10 -5.70 -5.70
N ASN A 53 18.99 -5.73 -6.70
CA ASN A 53 18.84 -6.61 -7.86
C ASN A 53 18.87 -8.09 -7.48
N ASN A 54 19.68 -8.48 -6.48
CA ASN A 54 19.74 -9.86 -6.04
C ASN A 54 18.46 -10.25 -5.29
N LEU A 55 17.99 -9.38 -4.41
CA LEU A 55 16.72 -9.57 -3.72
C LEU A 55 15.56 -9.56 -4.72
N ARG A 56 15.65 -8.73 -5.76
CA ARG A 56 14.64 -8.67 -6.81
C ARG A 56 14.57 -9.97 -7.59
N LYS A 57 15.71 -10.60 -7.88
CA LYS A 57 15.75 -11.91 -8.54
C LYS A 57 15.13 -12.99 -7.65
N ILE A 58 15.45 -12.98 -6.36
CA ILE A 58 14.86 -13.91 -5.40
C ILE A 58 13.36 -13.68 -5.30
N TYR A 59 12.93 -12.43 -5.24
CA TYR A 59 11.52 -12.05 -5.21
C TYR A 59 10.79 -12.54 -6.46
N ASP A 60 11.34 -12.30 -7.65
CA ASP A 60 10.73 -12.73 -8.90
C ASP A 60 10.66 -14.26 -8.98
N SER A 61 11.73 -14.95 -8.62
CA SER A 61 11.76 -16.41 -8.59
C SER A 61 10.74 -16.96 -7.60
N TYR A 62 10.68 -16.39 -6.40
CA TYR A 62 9.72 -16.79 -5.37
C TYR A 62 8.29 -16.51 -5.83
N SER A 63 8.05 -15.33 -6.41
CA SER A 63 6.74 -14.94 -6.90
C SER A 63 6.26 -15.81 -8.06
N PHE A 64 7.17 -16.19 -8.97
CA PHE A 64 6.80 -17.00 -10.13
C PHE A 64 6.77 -18.50 -9.85
N SER A 65 7.47 -18.97 -8.81
CA SER A 65 7.57 -20.40 -8.50
C SER A 65 6.72 -20.84 -7.32
N PHE A 66 6.69 -20.05 -6.26
CA PHE A 66 6.08 -20.45 -4.99
C PHE A 66 4.66 -19.93 -4.84
N ILE A 67 4.44 -18.63 -5.04
CA ILE A 67 3.11 -18.04 -4.88
C ILE A 67 2.10 -18.58 -5.91
N PRO A 68 2.48 -18.84 -7.19
CA PRO A 68 1.53 -19.47 -8.12
C PRO A 68 1.06 -20.84 -7.66
N LYS A 69 1.94 -21.64 -7.05
CA LYS A 69 1.55 -22.95 -6.52
C LYS A 69 0.53 -22.82 -5.39
N ILE A 70 0.73 -21.86 -4.49
CA ILE A 70 -0.22 -21.58 -3.42
C ILE A 70 -1.50 -20.98 -4.01
N GLY A 71 -1.38 -20.01 -4.91
CA GLY A 71 -2.51 -19.37 -5.57
C GLY A 71 -3.35 -20.33 -6.38
N SER A 72 -2.71 -21.21 -7.15
CA SER A 72 -3.43 -22.21 -7.92
C SER A 72 -4.03 -23.29 -7.02
N PHE A 73 -3.40 -23.60 -5.89
CA PHE A 73 -3.93 -24.54 -4.92
C PHE A 73 -5.15 -23.97 -4.17
N VAL A 74 -5.09 -22.70 -3.76
CA VAL A 74 -6.13 -22.06 -2.95
C VAL A 74 -7.24 -21.48 -3.82
N ALA A 75 -6.89 -20.78 -4.90
CA ALA A 75 -7.85 -20.08 -5.75
C ALA A 75 -8.05 -20.72 -7.12
N GLY A 76 -7.14 -21.58 -7.56
CA GLY A 76 -7.21 -22.21 -8.87
C GLY A 76 -7.11 -21.23 -10.03
N ASP A 77 -6.50 -20.05 -9.84
CA ASP A 77 -6.56 -18.95 -10.78
C ASP A 77 -5.20 -18.26 -10.94
N SER A 78 -4.52 -18.56 -12.05
CA SER A 78 -3.25 -17.94 -12.40
C SER A 78 -3.41 -16.46 -12.82
N ASP A 79 -4.59 -16.08 -13.32
CA ASP A 79 -4.85 -14.71 -13.76
C ASP A 79 -4.92 -13.76 -12.57
N SER A 80 -5.53 -14.18 -11.48
CA SER A 80 -5.56 -13.40 -10.22
C SER A 80 -4.16 -13.17 -9.68
N TYR A 81 -3.31 -14.19 -9.76
CA TYR A 81 -1.93 -14.07 -9.36
C TYR A 81 -1.16 -13.08 -10.21
N GLN A 82 -1.31 -13.16 -11.53
CA GLN A 82 -0.65 -12.24 -12.46
C GLN A 82 -1.12 -10.81 -12.21
N TYR A 83 -2.41 -10.61 -11.96
CA TYR A 83 -2.95 -9.32 -11.58
C TYR A 83 -2.26 -8.77 -10.32
N LEU A 84 -2.05 -9.62 -9.31
CA LEU A 84 -1.36 -9.23 -8.08
C LEU A 84 0.05 -8.72 -8.37
N VAL A 85 0.83 -9.47 -9.14
CA VAL A 85 2.22 -9.09 -9.49
C VAL A 85 2.24 -7.77 -10.26
N GLU A 86 1.36 -7.62 -11.24
CA GLU A 86 1.28 -6.40 -12.04
C GLU A 86 0.86 -5.19 -11.22
N SER A 87 -0.11 -5.36 -10.32
CA SER A 87 -0.57 -4.26 -9.48
C SER A 87 0.53 -3.78 -8.53
N ILE A 88 1.36 -4.69 -8.02
CA ILE A 88 2.51 -4.34 -7.18
C ILE A 88 3.54 -3.53 -8.00
N ARG A 89 3.83 -3.97 -9.22
CA ARG A 89 4.81 -3.29 -10.09
C ARG A 89 4.34 -1.90 -10.53
N LYS A 90 3.04 -1.71 -10.71
CA LYS A 90 2.45 -0.43 -11.11
C LYS A 90 2.28 0.54 -9.96
N PHE A 91 2.36 0.07 -8.72
CA PHE A 91 2.19 0.93 -7.56
C PHE A 91 3.36 1.93 -7.48
N PRO A 92 3.12 3.19 -7.06
CA PRO A 92 4.18 4.17 -6.92
C PRO A 92 5.31 3.68 -6.02
N LYS A 93 6.53 4.11 -6.31
CA LYS A 93 7.67 3.82 -5.44
C LYS A 93 7.49 4.52 -4.09
N GLN A 94 8.25 4.06 -3.09
CA GLN A 94 8.09 4.49 -1.71
C GLN A 94 8.12 6.02 -1.55
N ASN A 95 9.12 6.69 -2.16
CA ASN A 95 9.23 8.14 -2.05
C ASN A 95 8.08 8.86 -2.75
N GLU A 96 7.62 8.32 -3.87
CA GLU A 96 6.50 8.89 -4.62
C GLU A 96 5.19 8.77 -3.83
N PHE A 97 4.95 7.61 -3.22
CA PHE A 97 3.73 7.42 -2.44
C PHE A 97 3.75 8.24 -1.15
N SER A 98 4.90 8.33 -0.48
CA SER A 98 5.07 9.22 0.68
C SER A 98 4.77 10.67 0.32
N LYS A 99 5.22 11.10 -0.85
CA LYS A 99 4.92 12.45 -1.37
C LYS A 99 3.41 12.63 -1.59
N MET A 100 2.73 11.65 -2.14
CA MET A 100 1.28 11.68 -2.32
C MET A 100 0.55 11.83 -0.98
N ILE A 101 1.01 11.12 0.04
CA ILE A 101 0.44 11.21 1.39
C ILE A 101 0.63 12.64 1.94
N THR A 102 1.83 13.19 1.81
CA THR A 102 2.14 14.55 2.25
C THR A 102 1.25 15.57 1.53
N GLU A 103 1.12 15.44 0.23
CA GLU A 103 0.31 16.35 -0.58
C GLU A 103 -1.19 16.27 -0.24
N SER A 104 -1.62 15.17 0.38
CA SER A 104 -3.01 15.00 0.81
C SER A 104 -3.30 15.67 2.15
N GLY A 105 -2.30 16.27 2.80
CA GLY A 105 -2.44 17.04 4.03
C GLY A 105 -1.76 16.43 5.25
N PHE A 106 -1.28 15.19 5.17
CA PHE A 106 -0.65 14.53 6.30
C PHE A 106 0.72 15.15 6.62
N SER A 107 1.05 15.18 7.91
CA SER A 107 2.31 15.70 8.43
C SER A 107 3.17 14.56 8.96
N ASN A 108 4.48 14.80 9.01
CA ASN A 108 5.47 13.84 9.51
C ASN A 108 5.35 12.47 8.81
N VAL A 109 5.16 12.52 7.50
CA VAL A 109 5.02 11.32 6.68
C VAL A 109 6.36 10.61 6.58
N SER A 110 6.34 9.31 6.80
CA SER A 110 7.53 8.47 6.66
C SER A 110 7.13 7.07 6.23
N HIS A 111 8.12 6.26 5.92
CA HIS A 111 7.90 4.86 5.56
C HIS A 111 9.06 4.00 6.02
N ARG A 112 8.80 2.70 6.14
CA ARG A 112 9.82 1.72 6.47
C ARG A 112 9.59 0.46 5.64
N ASP A 113 10.67 0.00 4.99
CA ASP A 113 10.65 -1.24 4.23
C ASP A 113 10.85 -2.44 5.16
N PHE A 114 10.17 -3.53 4.84
CA PHE A 114 10.30 -4.81 5.53
C PHE A 114 10.73 -5.88 4.54
N SER A 115 11.48 -6.86 5.03
CA SER A 115 11.91 -8.02 4.22
C SER A 115 12.62 -7.60 2.93
N GLY A 116 13.54 -6.63 3.03
CA GLY A 116 14.31 -6.15 1.90
C GLY A 116 13.51 -5.33 0.89
N GLY A 117 12.35 -4.82 1.27
CA GLY A 117 11.51 -4.02 0.38
C GLY A 117 10.36 -4.80 -0.25
N ILE A 118 10.07 -6.02 0.22
CA ILE A 118 8.90 -6.78 -0.24
C ILE A 118 7.61 -6.12 0.21
N ALA A 119 7.62 -5.52 1.39
CA ALA A 119 6.49 -4.75 1.91
C ALA A 119 7.00 -3.45 2.52
N THR A 120 6.17 -2.43 2.49
CA THR A 120 6.49 -1.12 3.04
C THR A 120 5.32 -0.63 3.89
N LEU A 121 5.63 -0.14 5.08
CA LEU A 121 4.66 0.53 5.95
C LEU A 121 4.86 2.03 5.82
N TYR A 122 3.78 2.74 5.51
CA TYR A 122 3.74 4.20 5.45
C TYR A 122 2.91 4.72 6.61
N TRP A 123 3.26 5.89 7.14
CA TRP A 123 2.44 6.54 8.17
C TRP A 123 2.51 8.05 8.06
N GLY A 124 1.51 8.69 8.65
CA GLY A 124 1.40 10.14 8.71
C GLY A 124 0.35 10.55 9.73
N TRP A 125 0.42 11.80 10.16
CA TRP A 125 -0.50 12.37 11.14
C TRP A 125 -1.33 13.48 10.53
N LYS A 126 -2.56 13.59 11.02
CA LYS A 126 -3.37 14.78 10.79
C LYS A 126 -3.14 15.74 11.95
N ILE A 127 -2.35 16.76 11.69
CA ILE A 127 -2.00 17.76 12.72
C ILE A 127 -2.72 19.06 12.43
#